data_0bacf6aca1a5b621d06e7dfa9866d6f1
#
_entry.id   0bacf6aca1a5b621d06e7dfa9866d6f1
#
_cell.length_a   1.000
_cell.length_b   1.000
_cell.length_c   1.000
_cell.angle_alpha   90.00
_cell.angle_beta   90.00
_cell.angle_gamma   90.00
#
_symmetry.space_group_name_H-M   'P 1'
#
loop_
_entity.id
_entity.type
_entity.pdbx_description
1 polymer ?
#
loop_
_entity_poly.entity_id
_entity_poly.type
_entity_poly.pdbx_seq_one_letter_code
_entity_poly.pdbx_strand_id
1 'polypeptide(L)'
;SDAAMFNLVKALELTLSGGIDLLTGKPLGPDLGNLTTYKTYADLEAAFAAQIDTFCDKMAACIDVVEQMHAKLLPTPFLSAVIDDCMEKGLDVTRGGAHYNLSGVQAIQVANVADSLAAIRQLVYEEKTVSAERLLHALQTNFEDDPLLRATLLHKVPKYGNDVTWVDELGAKWVNYFASRLERYRNGRGGIYQMGLYTVSAHVPMGQNVGASADGRLAGDPLADGGVSAMYGRDTNGPTALLQSVARLPFRRASNGTLLNMKFLPAFFRTDTGIRKFTQLL
;
A
#
# COMPACT_ATOMS: atom_id res chain seq x y z
N SER A 1 -1.71 -14.75 -8.99
CA SER A 1 -0.26 -14.62 -9.15
C SER A 1 0.25 -13.54 -8.21
N ASP A 2 1.40 -13.74 -7.60
CA ASP A 2 2.05 -12.79 -6.69
C ASP A 2 3.49 -12.60 -7.17
N ALA A 3 3.65 -11.76 -8.21
CA ALA A 3 4.94 -11.52 -8.83
C ALA A 3 5.78 -10.52 -8.03
N ALA A 4 5.13 -9.56 -7.34
CA ALA A 4 5.78 -8.59 -6.49
C ALA A 4 4.81 -7.97 -5.48
N MET A 5 5.38 -7.46 -4.38
CA MET A 5 4.71 -6.61 -3.41
C MET A 5 5.35 -5.23 -3.41
N PHE A 6 4.55 -4.19 -3.64
CA PHE A 6 5.01 -2.81 -3.70
C PHE A 6 4.68 -2.08 -2.41
N ASN A 7 5.70 -1.64 -1.67
CA ASN A 7 5.53 -0.91 -0.42
C ASN A 7 5.28 0.58 -0.68
N LEU A 8 4.02 0.99 -0.71
CA LEU A 8 3.63 2.38 -0.93
C LEU A 8 4.11 3.32 0.19
N VAL A 9 4.21 2.81 1.43
CA VAL A 9 4.68 3.61 2.57
C VAL A 9 6.16 3.91 2.45
N LYS A 10 6.97 2.96 1.97
CA LYS A 10 8.39 3.21 1.70
C LYS A 10 8.57 4.24 0.58
N ALA A 11 7.76 4.17 -0.47
CA ALA A 11 7.80 5.19 -1.52
C ALA A 11 7.44 6.59 -0.98
N LEU A 12 6.47 6.68 -0.05
CA LEU A 12 6.14 7.94 0.61
C LEU A 12 7.27 8.41 1.53
N GLU A 13 7.86 7.52 2.34
CA GLU A 13 9.04 7.84 3.16
C GLU A 13 10.15 8.47 2.32
N LEU A 14 10.50 7.84 1.20
CA LEU A 14 11.54 8.34 0.30
C LEU A 14 11.17 9.69 -0.34
N THR A 15 9.88 9.92 -0.60
CA THR A 15 9.41 11.23 -1.03
C THR A 15 9.65 12.30 0.02
N LEU A 16 9.32 12.00 1.28
CA LEU A 16 9.47 12.96 2.39
C LEU A 16 10.94 13.24 2.74
N SER A 17 11.83 12.29 2.51
CA SER A 17 13.24 12.32 2.90
C SER A 17 14.21 12.70 1.76
N GLY A 18 13.73 13.00 0.55
CA GLY A 18 14.62 13.28 -0.59
C GLY A 18 15.32 12.04 -1.13
N GLY A 19 14.65 10.90 -1.15
CA GLY A 19 15.19 9.64 -1.63
C GLY A 19 16.06 8.87 -0.63
N ILE A 20 16.15 9.37 0.61
CA ILE A 20 16.97 8.75 1.67
C ILE A 20 16.13 7.78 2.49
N ASP A 21 16.61 6.58 2.66
CA ASP A 21 16.05 5.57 3.58
C ASP A 21 16.29 6.01 5.03
N LEU A 22 15.23 6.27 5.78
CA LEU A 22 15.32 6.77 7.16
C LEU A 22 15.93 5.77 8.15
N LEU A 23 15.92 4.47 7.85
CA LEU A 23 16.51 3.45 8.71
C LEU A 23 18.01 3.34 8.55
N THR A 24 18.52 3.49 7.33
CA THR A 24 19.93 3.26 7.02
C THR A 24 20.71 4.53 6.71
N GLY A 25 20.01 5.65 6.47
CA GLY A 25 20.61 6.91 6.04
C GLY A 25 21.17 6.88 4.61
N LYS A 26 20.90 5.82 3.83
CA LYS A 26 21.43 5.64 2.48
C LYS A 26 20.46 6.12 1.41
N PRO A 27 20.97 6.65 0.27
CA PRO A 27 20.13 6.95 -0.86
C PRO A 27 19.58 5.64 -1.47
N LEU A 28 18.26 5.55 -1.61
CA LEU A 28 17.56 4.40 -2.17
C LEU A 28 16.71 4.79 -3.38
N GLY A 29 16.05 5.94 -3.31
CA GLY A 29 15.24 6.51 -4.38
C GLY A 29 15.90 7.70 -5.07
N PRO A 30 15.29 8.23 -6.14
CA PRO A 30 15.72 9.50 -6.72
C PRO A 30 15.53 10.64 -5.72
N ASP A 31 16.46 11.60 -5.73
CA ASP A 31 16.28 12.87 -5.03
C ASP A 31 15.34 13.76 -5.86
N LEU A 32 14.13 13.94 -5.36
CA LEU A 32 13.09 14.78 -5.97
C LEU A 32 12.78 16.00 -5.08
N GLY A 33 13.68 16.35 -4.17
CA GLY A 33 13.42 17.23 -3.05
C GLY A 33 12.88 16.45 -1.85
N ASN A 34 12.57 17.15 -0.77
CA ASN A 34 12.04 16.57 0.45
C ASN A 34 10.87 17.42 1.00
N LEU A 35 10.28 17.00 2.10
CA LEU A 35 9.10 17.66 2.67
C LEU A 35 9.29 19.18 2.89
N THR A 36 10.52 19.64 3.20
CA THR A 36 10.80 21.06 3.45
C THR A 36 10.92 21.89 2.17
N THR A 37 11.10 21.24 1.03
CA THR A 37 11.26 21.92 -0.27
C THR A 37 9.95 22.03 -1.05
N TYR A 38 8.94 21.22 -0.72
CA TYR A 38 7.63 21.27 -1.37
C TYR A 38 6.81 22.44 -0.85
N LYS A 39 6.53 23.41 -1.72
CA LYS A 39 5.80 24.62 -1.36
C LYS A 39 4.31 24.40 -1.18
N THR A 40 3.76 23.43 -1.91
CA THR A 40 2.34 23.09 -1.90
C THR A 40 2.15 21.58 -1.70
N TYR A 41 0.96 21.20 -1.25
CA TYR A 41 0.59 19.79 -1.17
C TYR A 41 0.64 19.10 -2.55
N ALA A 42 0.34 19.84 -3.62
CA ALA A 42 0.43 19.34 -4.99
C ALA A 42 1.88 19.01 -5.41
N ASP A 43 2.88 19.76 -4.95
CA ASP A 43 4.29 19.48 -5.21
C ASP A 43 4.71 18.15 -4.55
N LEU A 44 4.27 17.92 -3.31
CA LEU A 44 4.48 16.65 -2.61
C LEU A 44 3.81 15.49 -3.36
N GLU A 45 2.57 15.66 -3.81
CA GLU A 45 1.88 14.63 -4.57
C GLU A 45 2.58 14.32 -5.90
N ALA A 46 3.10 15.33 -6.59
CA ALA A 46 3.86 15.14 -7.83
C ALA A 46 5.17 14.38 -7.58
N ALA A 47 5.88 14.69 -6.51
CA ALA A 47 7.08 13.96 -6.10
C ALA A 47 6.77 12.51 -5.69
N PHE A 48 5.68 12.28 -4.96
CA PHE A 48 5.24 10.92 -4.59
C PHE A 48 4.86 10.09 -5.83
N ALA A 49 4.18 10.69 -6.80
CA ALA A 49 3.89 10.05 -8.08
C ALA A 49 5.18 9.62 -8.80
N ALA A 50 6.17 10.50 -8.87
CA ALA A 50 7.45 10.22 -9.52
C ALA A 50 8.28 9.15 -8.78
N GLN A 51 8.20 9.08 -7.44
CA GLN A 51 8.80 7.97 -6.67
C GLN A 51 8.13 6.63 -7.03
N ILE A 52 6.79 6.59 -7.04
CA ILE A 52 6.05 5.39 -7.43
C ILE A 52 6.44 4.96 -8.85
N ASP A 53 6.48 5.90 -9.79
CA ASP A 53 6.83 5.63 -11.18
C ASP A 53 8.22 5.00 -11.30
N THR A 54 9.21 5.59 -10.63
CA THR A 54 10.59 5.10 -10.64
C THR A 54 10.69 3.65 -10.12
N PHE A 55 10.01 3.35 -9.01
CA PHE A 55 10.06 2.01 -8.45
C PHE A 55 9.20 1.01 -9.23
N CYS A 56 8.12 1.44 -9.88
CA CYS A 56 7.35 0.58 -10.79
C CYS A 56 8.20 0.17 -12.00
N ASP A 57 8.97 1.10 -12.59
CA ASP A 57 9.87 0.78 -13.71
C ASP A 57 10.96 -0.24 -13.30
N LYS A 58 11.59 -0.03 -12.14
CA LYS A 58 12.58 -0.98 -11.59
C LYS A 58 11.95 -2.35 -11.28
N MET A 59 10.77 -2.36 -10.68
CA MET A 59 10.04 -3.58 -10.36
C MET A 59 9.68 -4.36 -11.62
N ALA A 60 9.15 -3.70 -12.65
CA ALA A 60 8.80 -4.36 -13.93
C ALA A 60 10.03 -4.99 -14.58
N ALA A 61 11.18 -4.28 -14.59
CA ALA A 61 12.43 -4.83 -15.10
C ALA A 61 12.93 -6.06 -14.29
N CYS A 62 12.80 -6.03 -12.95
CA CYS A 62 13.14 -7.18 -12.11
C CYS A 62 12.20 -8.38 -12.38
N ILE A 63 10.90 -8.15 -12.50
CA ILE A 63 9.93 -9.20 -12.80
C ILE A 63 10.23 -9.85 -14.14
N ASP A 64 10.57 -9.06 -15.17
CA ASP A 64 10.91 -9.58 -16.50
C ASP A 64 12.11 -10.54 -16.43
N VAL A 65 13.16 -10.18 -15.70
CA VAL A 65 14.32 -11.07 -15.47
C VAL A 65 13.91 -12.35 -14.75
N VAL A 66 13.09 -12.26 -13.70
CA VAL A 66 12.62 -13.43 -12.94
C VAL A 66 11.77 -14.35 -13.83
N GLU A 67 10.85 -13.80 -14.62
CA GLU A 67 10.02 -14.59 -15.54
C GLU A 67 10.87 -15.30 -16.60
N GLN A 68 11.87 -14.63 -17.16
CA GLN A 68 12.81 -15.27 -18.10
C GLN A 68 13.60 -16.41 -17.45
N MET A 69 14.03 -16.25 -16.19
CA MET A 69 14.73 -17.30 -15.46
C MET A 69 13.81 -18.49 -15.14
N HIS A 70 12.56 -18.25 -14.74
CA HIS A 70 11.58 -19.33 -14.57
C HIS A 70 11.38 -20.12 -15.87
N ALA A 71 11.20 -19.43 -16.99
CA ALA A 71 11.03 -20.09 -18.29
C ALA A 71 12.23 -20.96 -18.71
N LYS A 72 13.44 -20.60 -18.30
CA LYS A 72 14.68 -21.33 -18.65
C LYS A 72 15.02 -22.44 -17.67
N LEU A 73 14.89 -22.18 -16.37
CA LEU A 73 15.46 -23.02 -15.32
C LEU A 73 14.41 -23.82 -14.55
N LEU A 74 13.15 -23.37 -14.53
CA LEU A 74 12.09 -23.95 -13.71
C LEU A 74 10.79 -24.15 -14.50
N PRO A 75 10.82 -24.89 -15.64
CA PRO A 75 9.57 -25.22 -16.32
C PRO A 75 8.69 -26.09 -15.41
N THR A 76 7.38 -25.94 -15.56
CA THR A 76 6.37 -26.62 -14.74
C THR A 76 5.47 -27.52 -15.59
N PRO A 77 5.98 -28.64 -16.13
CA PRO A 77 5.25 -29.47 -17.10
C PRO A 77 3.96 -30.07 -16.53
N PHE A 78 3.96 -30.48 -15.26
CA PHE A 78 2.75 -31.02 -14.63
C PHE A 78 1.65 -29.98 -14.52
N LEU A 79 1.99 -28.75 -14.09
CA LEU A 79 1.05 -27.62 -14.05
C LEU A 79 0.57 -27.29 -15.47
N SER A 80 1.47 -27.26 -16.43
CA SER A 80 1.15 -26.96 -17.83
C SER A 80 0.17 -27.97 -18.43
N ALA A 81 0.24 -29.23 -18.01
CA ALA A 81 -0.68 -30.29 -18.50
C ALA A 81 -2.15 -30.11 -18.03
N VAL A 82 -2.38 -29.31 -16.96
CA VAL A 82 -3.73 -29.09 -16.39
C VAL A 82 -4.21 -27.63 -16.56
N ILE A 83 -3.42 -26.79 -17.21
CA ILE A 83 -3.79 -25.39 -17.52
C ILE A 83 -4.22 -25.31 -19.00
N ASP A 84 -5.36 -24.67 -19.23
CA ASP A 84 -5.94 -24.49 -20.56
C ASP A 84 -4.94 -23.85 -21.54
N ASP A 85 -4.99 -24.30 -22.77
CA ASP A 85 -4.17 -23.89 -23.94
C ASP A 85 -2.71 -24.36 -23.90
N CYS A 86 -2.12 -24.72 -22.77
CA CYS A 86 -0.71 -25.11 -22.70
C CYS A 86 -0.40 -26.33 -23.57
N MET A 87 -1.25 -27.37 -23.48
CA MET A 87 -1.09 -28.62 -24.27
C MET A 87 -1.30 -28.34 -25.76
N GLU A 88 -2.34 -27.60 -26.10
CA GLU A 88 -2.67 -27.25 -27.49
C GLU A 88 -1.57 -26.43 -28.17
N LYS A 89 -0.99 -25.47 -27.43
CA LYS A 89 0.12 -24.62 -27.90
C LYS A 89 1.47 -25.32 -27.85
N GLY A 90 1.61 -26.43 -27.14
CA GLY A 90 2.88 -27.09 -26.87
C GLY A 90 3.86 -26.19 -26.10
N LEU A 91 3.34 -25.32 -25.23
CA LEU A 91 4.12 -24.34 -24.46
C LEU A 91 3.87 -24.49 -22.97
N ASP A 92 4.96 -24.45 -22.21
CA ASP A 92 4.89 -24.41 -20.75
C ASP A 92 4.22 -23.11 -20.26
N VAL A 93 3.52 -23.17 -19.12
CA VAL A 93 2.87 -22.01 -18.51
C VAL A 93 3.86 -20.86 -18.26
N THR A 94 5.11 -21.17 -17.93
CA THR A 94 6.16 -20.17 -17.73
C THR A 94 6.62 -19.49 -19.02
N ARG A 95 6.25 -20.06 -20.18
CA ARG A 95 6.54 -19.53 -21.53
C ARG A 95 5.33 -18.93 -22.22
N GLY A 96 4.23 -18.71 -21.49
CA GLY A 96 3.02 -18.11 -22.05
C GLY A 96 2.06 -19.13 -22.67
N GLY A 97 2.16 -20.41 -22.33
CA GLY A 97 1.24 -21.45 -22.82
C GLY A 97 -0.20 -21.24 -22.36
N ALA A 98 -0.41 -20.72 -21.15
CA ALA A 98 -1.73 -20.50 -20.59
C ALA A 98 -2.60 -19.52 -21.42
N HIS A 99 -3.93 -19.63 -21.27
CA HIS A 99 -4.88 -18.70 -21.87
C HIS A 99 -4.67 -17.27 -21.33
N TYR A 100 -4.52 -17.14 -20.02
CA TYR A 100 -4.23 -15.87 -19.34
C TYR A 100 -2.83 -15.88 -18.74
N ASN A 101 -1.99 -14.92 -19.13
CA ASN A 101 -0.59 -14.82 -18.72
C ASN A 101 -0.37 -13.55 -17.89
N LEU A 102 -0.98 -13.48 -16.71
CA LEU A 102 -1.02 -12.27 -15.88
C LEU A 102 0.16 -12.23 -14.89
N SER A 103 0.69 -11.03 -14.61
CA SER A 103 1.65 -10.77 -13.54
C SER A 103 0.97 -9.94 -12.46
N GLY A 104 0.70 -10.54 -11.29
CA GLY A 104 0.03 -9.89 -10.16
C GLY A 104 1.01 -9.10 -9.30
N VAL A 105 0.69 -7.83 -9.02
CA VAL A 105 1.48 -6.98 -8.13
C VAL A 105 0.58 -6.40 -7.04
N GLN A 106 1.03 -6.52 -5.79
CA GLN A 106 0.27 -6.04 -4.65
C GLN A 106 0.67 -4.59 -4.30
N ALA A 107 -0.31 -3.66 -4.29
CA ALA A 107 -0.16 -2.36 -3.67
C ALA A 107 -0.54 -2.47 -2.19
N ILE A 108 0.43 -2.35 -1.32
CA ILE A 108 0.22 -2.62 0.10
C ILE A 108 0.20 -1.35 0.94
N GLN A 109 -0.56 -1.42 2.05
CA GLN A 109 -0.69 -0.41 3.11
C GLN A 109 -1.37 0.89 2.67
N VAL A 110 -2.50 0.76 2.00
CA VAL A 110 -3.36 1.90 1.61
C VAL A 110 -3.71 2.78 2.81
N ALA A 111 -4.06 2.18 3.95
CA ALA A 111 -4.42 2.90 5.17
C ALA A 111 -3.29 3.79 5.71
N ASN A 112 -2.06 3.27 5.81
CA ASN A 112 -0.93 4.06 6.29
C ASN A 112 -0.59 5.23 5.35
N VAL A 113 -0.73 5.04 4.04
CA VAL A 113 -0.54 6.11 3.05
C VAL A 113 -1.62 7.17 3.19
N ALA A 114 -2.89 6.77 3.25
CA ALA A 114 -4.02 7.69 3.41
C ALA A 114 -3.89 8.51 4.69
N ASP A 115 -3.61 7.86 5.83
CA ASP A 115 -3.44 8.48 7.13
C ASP A 115 -2.25 9.44 7.17
N SER A 116 -1.12 9.06 6.55
CA SER A 116 0.08 9.90 6.48
C SER A 116 -0.15 11.14 5.62
N LEU A 117 -0.75 10.97 4.45
CA LEU A 117 -1.07 12.08 3.55
C LEU A 117 -2.12 13.02 4.14
N ALA A 118 -3.12 12.47 4.85
CA ALA A 118 -4.11 13.26 5.57
C ALA A 118 -3.45 14.14 6.64
N ALA A 119 -2.54 13.58 7.42
CA ALA A 119 -1.81 14.31 8.45
C ALA A 119 -0.94 15.43 7.86
N ILE A 120 -0.20 15.13 6.81
CA ILE A 120 0.65 16.13 6.14
C ILE A 120 -0.22 17.23 5.51
N ARG A 121 -1.27 16.85 4.78
CA ARG A 121 -2.18 17.80 4.14
C ARG A 121 -2.80 18.76 5.18
N GLN A 122 -3.40 18.21 6.22
CA GLN A 122 -4.11 18.99 7.22
C GLN A 122 -3.15 19.84 8.05
N LEU A 123 -2.13 19.24 8.68
CA LEU A 123 -1.32 19.92 9.69
C LEU A 123 -0.24 20.82 9.07
N VAL A 124 0.37 20.43 7.94
CA VAL A 124 1.48 21.16 7.34
C VAL A 124 1.00 22.18 6.31
N TYR A 125 0.07 21.82 5.43
CA TYR A 125 -0.31 22.69 4.31
C TYR A 125 -1.57 23.51 4.57
N GLU A 126 -2.61 22.95 5.19
CA GLU A 126 -3.90 23.63 5.41
C GLU A 126 -3.89 24.45 6.70
N GLU A 127 -3.72 23.81 7.85
CA GLU A 127 -3.74 24.46 9.17
C GLU A 127 -2.41 25.17 9.49
N LYS A 128 -1.29 24.71 8.93
CA LYS A 128 0.07 25.21 9.20
C LYS A 128 0.44 25.23 10.68
N THR A 129 -0.09 24.25 11.41
CA THR A 129 0.18 24.07 12.86
C THR A 129 1.46 23.28 13.12
N VAL A 130 1.94 22.56 12.11
CA VAL A 130 3.20 21.81 12.13
C VAL A 130 4.04 22.24 10.93
N SER A 131 5.30 22.65 11.15
CA SER A 131 6.19 22.96 10.04
C SER A 131 6.70 21.69 9.38
N ALA A 132 7.06 21.77 8.10
CA ALA A 132 7.65 20.67 7.35
C ALA A 132 8.94 20.16 7.99
N GLU A 133 9.79 21.09 8.49
CA GLU A 133 11.05 20.78 9.18
C GLU A 133 10.81 20.00 10.47
N ARG A 134 9.81 20.43 11.27
CA ARG A 134 9.45 19.76 12.52
C ARG A 134 8.97 18.33 12.26
N LEU A 135 8.09 18.15 11.26
CA LEU A 135 7.60 16.82 10.93
C LEU A 135 8.72 15.94 10.39
N LEU A 136 9.53 16.43 9.47
CA LEU A 136 10.64 15.65 8.90
C LEU A 136 11.64 15.25 9.99
N HIS A 137 12.01 16.15 10.89
CA HIS A 137 12.89 15.86 12.03
C HIS A 137 12.29 14.80 12.94
N ALA A 138 11.02 14.89 13.28
CA ALA A 138 10.33 13.91 14.11
C ALA A 138 10.30 12.49 13.46
N LEU A 139 10.15 12.42 12.14
CA LEU A 139 10.26 11.14 11.41
C LEU A 139 11.68 10.58 11.46
N GLN A 140 12.71 11.43 11.30
CA GLN A 140 14.12 11.03 11.34
C GLN A 140 14.55 10.56 12.73
N THR A 141 14.00 11.15 13.79
CA THR A 141 14.30 10.79 15.19
C THR A 141 13.30 9.76 15.78
N ASN A 142 12.46 9.14 14.92
CA ASN A 142 11.45 8.18 15.37
C ASN A 142 10.53 8.75 16.48
N PHE A 143 10.23 10.05 16.42
CA PHE A 143 9.45 10.81 17.40
C PHE A 143 10.05 10.87 18.83
N GLU A 144 11.30 10.48 19.03
CA GLU A 144 11.94 10.52 20.36
C GLU A 144 11.97 11.94 20.92
N ASP A 145 12.23 12.93 20.06
CA ASP A 145 12.31 14.34 20.46
C ASP A 145 10.94 15.06 20.46
N ASP A 146 9.89 14.44 19.89
CA ASP A 146 8.57 15.06 19.79
C ASP A 146 7.39 14.09 19.98
N PRO A 147 7.25 13.50 21.18
CA PRO A 147 6.14 12.59 21.49
C PRO A 147 4.76 13.26 21.41
N LEU A 148 4.71 14.60 21.60
CA LEU A 148 3.46 15.35 21.50
C LEU A 148 2.99 15.44 20.04
N LEU A 149 3.90 15.66 19.09
CA LEU A 149 3.57 15.59 17.68
C LEU A 149 3.05 14.20 17.30
N ARG A 150 3.72 13.15 17.76
CA ARG A 150 3.23 11.77 17.53
C ARG A 150 1.82 11.57 18.06
N ALA A 151 1.52 12.02 19.27
CA ALA A 151 0.17 11.95 19.84
C ALA A 151 -0.85 12.72 19.01
N THR A 152 -0.46 13.89 18.49
CA THR A 152 -1.29 14.70 17.58
C THR A 152 -1.58 13.95 16.28
N LEU A 153 -0.57 13.35 15.65
CA LEU A 153 -0.71 12.54 14.44
C LEU A 153 -1.63 11.34 14.67
N LEU A 154 -1.53 10.70 15.83
CA LEU A 154 -2.35 9.53 16.16
C LEU A 154 -3.83 9.89 16.41
N HIS A 155 -4.11 10.99 17.12
CA HIS A 155 -5.43 11.20 17.73
C HIS A 155 -6.20 12.42 17.21
N LYS A 156 -5.54 13.39 16.55
CA LYS A 156 -6.20 14.63 16.11
C LYS A 156 -6.49 14.67 14.61
N VAL A 157 -5.84 13.82 13.82
CA VAL A 157 -6.07 13.76 12.38
C VAL A 157 -7.04 12.61 12.10
N PRO A 158 -8.07 12.81 11.27
CA PRO A 158 -8.96 11.74 10.85
C PRO A 158 -8.19 10.57 10.20
N LYS A 159 -8.71 9.36 10.36
CA LYS A 159 -8.07 8.13 9.91
C LYS A 159 -8.95 7.38 8.91
N TYR A 160 -8.32 6.71 7.95
CA TYR A 160 -8.94 5.74 7.07
C TYR A 160 -9.65 4.65 7.88
N GLY A 161 -10.82 4.23 7.40
CA GLY A 161 -11.62 3.22 8.08
C GLY A 161 -12.70 3.80 9.03
N ASN A 162 -12.91 5.13 9.02
CA ASN A 162 -13.89 5.81 9.88
C ASN A 162 -14.98 6.54 9.10
N ASP A 163 -15.16 6.23 7.82
CA ASP A 163 -16.14 6.88 6.92
C ASP A 163 -15.88 8.39 6.76
N VAL A 164 -14.62 8.80 6.74
CA VAL A 164 -14.21 10.17 6.49
C VAL A 164 -13.84 10.32 5.02
N THR A 165 -14.78 10.78 4.21
CA THR A 165 -14.71 10.75 2.74
C THR A 165 -13.38 11.24 2.17
N TRP A 166 -12.90 12.42 2.60
CA TRP A 166 -11.68 12.98 2.03
C TRP A 166 -10.40 12.19 2.37
N VAL A 167 -10.37 11.48 3.51
CA VAL A 167 -9.25 10.59 3.89
C VAL A 167 -9.30 9.31 3.08
N ASP A 168 -10.50 8.72 2.95
CA ASP A 168 -10.71 7.50 2.19
C ASP A 168 -10.41 7.72 0.69
N GLU A 169 -10.75 8.91 0.16
CA GLU A 169 -10.45 9.32 -1.21
C GLU A 169 -8.94 9.50 -1.45
N LEU A 170 -8.14 9.87 -0.45
CA LEU A 170 -6.67 9.86 -0.58
C LEU A 170 -6.17 8.44 -0.83
N GLY A 171 -6.65 7.45 -0.07
CA GLY A 171 -6.33 6.05 -0.31
C GLY A 171 -6.74 5.59 -1.71
N ALA A 172 -8.00 5.88 -2.09
CA ALA A 172 -8.52 5.53 -3.41
C ALA A 172 -7.74 6.18 -4.56
N LYS A 173 -7.33 7.44 -4.40
CA LYS A 173 -6.51 8.18 -5.39
C LYS A 173 -5.20 7.45 -5.67
N TRP A 174 -4.46 7.09 -4.62
CA TRP A 174 -3.14 6.48 -4.80
C TRP A 174 -3.20 5.03 -5.24
N VAL A 175 -4.23 4.30 -4.86
CA VAL A 175 -4.55 2.97 -5.42
C VAL A 175 -4.85 3.09 -6.92
N ASN A 176 -5.69 4.05 -7.33
CA ASN A 176 -5.99 4.31 -8.73
C ASN A 176 -4.76 4.71 -9.53
N TYR A 177 -3.90 5.56 -8.95
CA TYR A 177 -2.65 5.96 -9.59
C TYR A 177 -1.75 4.76 -9.86
N PHE A 178 -1.52 3.94 -8.83
CA PHE A 178 -0.69 2.73 -8.93
C PHE A 178 -1.25 1.74 -9.98
N ALA A 179 -2.57 1.49 -9.95
CA ALA A 179 -3.21 0.64 -10.96
C ALA A 179 -3.00 1.18 -12.37
N SER A 180 -3.20 2.49 -12.59
CA SER A 180 -2.96 3.13 -13.89
C SER A 180 -1.52 3.01 -14.36
N ARG A 181 -0.58 2.97 -13.42
CA ARG A 181 0.84 2.78 -13.76
C ARG A 181 1.09 1.34 -14.19
N LEU A 182 0.57 0.35 -13.46
CA LEU A 182 0.72 -1.07 -13.80
C LEU A 182 0.13 -1.43 -15.17
N GLU A 183 -0.98 -0.86 -15.54
CA GLU A 183 -1.66 -1.12 -16.84
C GLU A 183 -0.78 -0.79 -18.07
N ARG A 184 0.28 0.00 -17.90
CA ARG A 184 1.22 0.35 -18.97
C ARG A 184 2.22 -0.75 -19.30
N TYR A 185 2.46 -1.68 -18.35
CA TYR A 185 3.45 -2.74 -18.54
C TYR A 185 2.85 -3.97 -19.23
N ARG A 186 3.72 -4.67 -19.93
CA ARG A 186 3.45 -5.99 -20.51
C ARG A 186 4.54 -6.93 -20.03
N ASN A 187 4.17 -8.16 -19.69
CA ASN A 187 5.13 -9.16 -19.31
C ASN A 187 5.68 -9.94 -20.52
N GLY A 188 6.79 -10.64 -20.32
CA GLY A 188 7.45 -11.42 -21.37
C GLY A 188 6.62 -12.60 -21.90
N ARG A 189 5.50 -12.94 -21.24
CA ARG A 189 4.58 -14.01 -21.63
C ARG A 189 3.37 -13.52 -22.43
N GLY A 190 3.36 -12.26 -22.85
CA GLY A 190 2.29 -11.62 -23.64
C GLY A 190 1.09 -11.16 -22.83
N GLY A 191 1.17 -11.18 -21.50
CA GLY A 191 0.11 -10.74 -20.59
C GLY A 191 0.29 -9.32 -20.06
N ILE A 192 -0.64 -8.92 -19.21
CA ILE A 192 -0.67 -7.63 -18.53
C ILE A 192 -0.30 -7.77 -17.06
N TYR A 193 0.08 -6.63 -16.47
CA TYR A 193 0.21 -6.53 -15.00
C TYR A 193 -1.15 -6.24 -14.39
N GLN A 194 -1.45 -6.88 -13.27
CA GLN A 194 -2.69 -6.70 -12.50
C GLN A 194 -2.37 -6.30 -11.07
N MET A 195 -3.10 -5.31 -10.59
CA MET A 195 -3.01 -4.90 -9.19
C MET A 195 -3.83 -5.82 -8.28
N GLY A 196 -3.29 -6.09 -7.10
CA GLY A 196 -4.02 -6.63 -5.96
C GLY A 196 -3.82 -5.74 -4.72
N LEU A 197 -4.66 -5.94 -3.73
CA LEU A 197 -4.65 -5.21 -2.46
C LEU A 197 -4.71 -6.22 -1.30
N TYR A 198 -3.64 -7.00 -1.16
CA TYR A 198 -3.50 -7.93 -0.04
C TYR A 198 -2.03 -8.08 0.38
N THR A 199 -1.79 -8.39 1.64
CA THR A 199 -0.44 -8.45 2.22
C THR A 199 -0.07 -9.84 2.73
N VAL A 200 -1.04 -10.72 2.95
CA VAL A 200 -0.84 -11.96 3.72
C VAL A 200 -0.16 -11.59 5.07
N SER A 201 1.07 -12.02 5.31
CA SER A 201 1.88 -11.65 6.47
C SER A 201 2.97 -10.60 6.18
N ALA A 202 3.08 -10.14 4.93
CA ALA A 202 4.17 -9.26 4.49
C ALA A 202 4.15 -7.86 5.14
N HIS A 203 3.01 -7.43 5.70
CA HIS A 203 2.91 -6.15 6.43
C HIS A 203 3.89 -6.07 7.61
N VAL A 204 4.27 -7.19 8.20
CA VAL A 204 5.27 -7.24 9.30
C VAL A 204 6.69 -6.99 8.77
N PRO A 205 7.27 -7.86 7.91
CA PRO A 205 8.63 -7.64 7.42
C PRO A 205 8.77 -6.37 6.57
N MET A 206 7.72 -5.93 5.89
CA MET A 206 7.75 -4.65 5.18
C MET A 206 7.74 -3.45 6.12
N GLY A 207 7.05 -3.53 7.26
CA GLY A 207 7.12 -2.52 8.31
C GLY A 207 8.51 -2.39 8.90
N GLN A 208 9.21 -3.50 9.10
CA GLN A 208 10.60 -3.52 9.57
C GLN A 208 11.57 -2.78 8.65
N ASN A 209 11.22 -2.60 7.38
CA ASN A 209 12.00 -1.89 6.38
C ASN A 209 11.54 -0.44 6.15
N VAL A 210 10.67 0.11 7.00
CA VAL A 210 10.14 1.47 6.90
C VAL A 210 10.42 2.24 8.19
N GLY A 211 10.99 3.43 8.07
CA GLY A 211 11.17 4.38 9.15
C GLY A 211 9.86 4.83 9.78
N ALA A 212 9.88 5.77 10.68
CA ALA A 212 8.68 6.37 11.23
C ALA A 212 7.83 7.01 10.12
N SER A 213 6.50 6.95 10.24
CA SER A 213 5.60 7.49 9.22
C SER A 213 4.65 8.55 9.78
N ALA A 214 4.23 9.47 8.90
CA ALA A 214 3.47 10.67 9.30
C ALA A 214 2.05 10.35 9.83
N ASP A 215 1.64 9.10 9.80
CA ASP A 215 0.45 8.61 10.49
C ASP A 215 0.66 8.35 12.00
N GLY A 216 1.89 8.54 12.51
CA GLY A 216 2.29 8.34 13.90
C GLY A 216 2.81 6.94 14.23
N ARG A 217 3.06 6.07 13.21
CA ARG A 217 3.68 4.75 13.36
C ARG A 217 5.18 4.90 13.62
N LEU A 218 5.73 4.12 14.54
CA LEU A 218 7.16 4.08 14.81
C LEU A 218 7.94 3.30 13.73
N ALA A 219 9.21 3.59 13.63
CA ALA A 219 10.13 2.86 12.75
C ALA A 219 10.13 1.36 13.09
N GLY A 220 10.06 0.52 12.09
CA GLY A 220 10.08 -0.93 12.25
C GLY A 220 8.77 -1.58 12.71
N ASP A 221 7.79 -0.81 13.19
CA ASP A 221 6.48 -1.35 13.54
C ASP A 221 5.78 -1.98 12.32
N PRO A 222 4.92 -3.00 12.51
CA PRO A 222 4.09 -3.52 11.43
C PRO A 222 3.26 -2.41 10.77
N LEU A 223 3.04 -2.56 9.46
CA LEU A 223 2.10 -1.74 8.70
C LEU A 223 0.68 -2.30 8.84
N ALA A 224 -0.33 -1.63 8.28
CA ALA A 224 -1.70 -2.13 8.28
C ALA A 224 -1.78 -3.52 7.64
N ASP A 225 -2.55 -4.43 8.23
CA ASP A 225 -2.71 -5.78 7.73
C ASP A 225 -3.71 -5.87 6.55
N GLY A 226 -3.91 -7.08 6.04
CA GLY A 226 -4.91 -7.38 5.01
C GLY A 226 -4.59 -6.79 3.64
N GLY A 227 -4.49 -5.51 3.53
CA GLY A 227 -4.28 -4.75 2.28
C GLY A 227 -5.23 -3.56 2.18
N VAL A 228 -6.51 -3.75 2.53
CA VAL A 228 -7.51 -2.67 2.59
C VAL A 228 -8.03 -2.41 4.00
N SER A 229 -7.51 -3.09 5.01
CA SER A 229 -7.87 -2.89 6.42
C SER A 229 -7.33 -1.56 6.94
N ALA A 230 -8.00 -0.99 7.91
CA ALA A 230 -7.47 0.15 8.66
C ALA A 230 -6.22 -0.25 9.47
N MET A 231 -5.39 0.72 9.81
CA MET A 231 -4.28 0.49 10.74
C MET A 231 -4.83 0.12 12.13
N TYR A 232 -4.13 -0.76 12.83
CA TYR A 232 -4.53 -1.29 14.13
C TYR A 232 -5.02 -0.23 15.11
N GLY A 233 -6.26 -0.40 15.60
CA GLY A 233 -6.88 0.46 16.61
C GLY A 233 -7.25 1.86 16.14
N ARG A 234 -7.26 2.12 14.81
CA ARG A 234 -7.62 3.44 14.27
C ARG A 234 -9.01 3.52 13.68
N ASP A 235 -9.67 2.40 13.46
CA ASP A 235 -11.06 2.25 13.01
C ASP A 235 -12.03 2.34 14.20
N THR A 236 -12.16 3.55 14.75
CA THR A 236 -12.90 3.78 16.01
C THR A 236 -14.42 3.98 15.84
N ASN A 237 -14.88 4.22 14.59
CA ASN A 237 -16.30 4.47 14.29
C ASN A 237 -17.12 3.20 14.00
N GLY A 238 -16.51 2.03 14.27
CA GLY A 238 -17.18 0.75 14.15
C GLY A 238 -17.13 0.12 12.75
N PRO A 239 -17.59 -1.13 12.63
CA PRO A 239 -17.38 -1.95 11.44
C PRO A 239 -18.10 -1.41 10.19
N THR A 240 -19.26 -0.78 10.33
CA THR A 240 -19.99 -0.18 9.21
C THR A 240 -19.20 0.98 8.59
N ALA A 241 -18.61 1.83 9.43
CA ALA A 241 -17.75 2.92 8.94
C ALA A 241 -16.53 2.39 8.20
N LEU A 242 -15.90 1.32 8.72
CA LEU A 242 -14.80 0.65 8.03
C LEU A 242 -15.24 0.14 6.64
N LEU A 243 -16.38 -0.53 6.55
CA LEU A 243 -16.90 -1.02 5.26
C LEU A 243 -17.20 0.13 4.28
N GLN A 244 -17.73 1.26 4.76
CA GLN A 244 -17.96 2.44 3.92
C GLN A 244 -16.65 3.03 3.38
N SER A 245 -15.61 3.13 4.22
CA SER A 245 -14.28 3.56 3.78
C SER A 245 -13.70 2.62 2.72
N VAL A 246 -13.75 1.31 2.99
CA VAL A 246 -13.27 0.27 2.08
C VAL A 246 -14.03 0.31 0.75
N ALA A 247 -15.35 0.51 0.77
CA ALA A 247 -16.17 0.54 -0.43
C ALA A 247 -15.81 1.67 -1.43
N ARG A 248 -15.07 2.71 -0.98
CA ARG A 248 -14.57 3.78 -1.86
C ARG A 248 -13.35 3.39 -2.68
N LEU A 249 -12.70 2.26 -2.35
CA LEU A 249 -11.54 1.81 -3.10
C LEU A 249 -11.93 1.26 -4.48
N PRO A 250 -11.06 1.39 -5.49
CA PRO A 250 -11.36 1.00 -6.87
C PRO A 250 -11.21 -0.52 -7.10
N PHE A 251 -12.04 -1.34 -6.47
CA PHE A 251 -11.95 -2.80 -6.52
C PHE A 251 -11.98 -3.39 -7.94
N ARG A 252 -12.67 -2.76 -8.88
CA ARG A 252 -12.68 -3.21 -10.28
C ARG A 252 -11.30 -3.26 -10.90
N ARG A 253 -10.34 -2.50 -10.37
CA ARG A 253 -8.94 -2.46 -10.83
C ARG A 253 -8.03 -3.41 -10.03
N ALA A 254 -8.51 -3.94 -8.91
CA ALA A 254 -7.77 -4.86 -8.05
C ALA A 254 -8.12 -6.32 -8.39
N SER A 255 -8.01 -6.68 -9.67
CA SER A 255 -8.40 -7.99 -10.20
C SER A 255 -7.51 -9.14 -9.71
N ASN A 256 -6.34 -8.86 -9.13
CA ASN A 256 -5.47 -9.88 -8.52
C ASN A 256 -5.86 -10.21 -7.07
N GLY A 257 -6.96 -9.70 -6.58
CA GLY A 257 -7.51 -9.99 -5.25
C GLY A 257 -7.34 -8.86 -4.23
N THR A 258 -8.16 -8.93 -3.20
CA THR A 258 -8.15 -7.97 -2.07
C THR A 258 -8.40 -8.72 -0.77
N LEU A 259 -7.92 -8.18 0.34
CA LEU A 259 -8.13 -8.77 1.66
C LEU A 259 -8.49 -7.69 2.68
N LEU A 260 -9.67 -7.82 3.29
CA LEU A 260 -10.11 -7.05 4.45
C LEU A 260 -10.12 -7.94 5.69
N ASN A 261 -9.33 -7.60 6.68
CA ASN A 261 -9.39 -8.22 8.00
C ASN A 261 -10.27 -7.38 8.92
N MET A 262 -11.27 -8.02 9.52
CA MET A 262 -12.13 -7.41 10.53
C MET A 262 -12.06 -8.26 11.81
N LYS A 263 -11.80 -7.63 12.93
CA LYS A 263 -11.66 -8.32 14.23
C LYS A 263 -12.83 -7.95 15.14
N PHE A 264 -13.52 -8.96 15.64
CA PHE A 264 -14.61 -8.80 16.59
C PHE A 264 -14.24 -9.47 17.91
N LEU A 265 -14.52 -8.79 19.03
CA LEU A 265 -14.33 -9.39 20.35
C LEU A 265 -15.33 -10.54 20.56
N PRO A 266 -14.92 -11.74 21.03
CA PRO A 266 -15.82 -12.86 21.26
C PRO A 266 -16.98 -12.53 22.22
N ALA A 267 -16.78 -11.59 23.15
CA ALA A 267 -17.83 -11.12 24.06
C ALA A 267 -19.03 -10.50 23.32
N PHE A 268 -18.81 -9.93 22.14
CA PHE A 268 -19.87 -9.37 21.30
C PHE A 268 -20.91 -10.43 20.89
N PHE A 269 -20.49 -11.65 20.66
CA PHE A 269 -21.33 -12.77 20.21
C PHE A 269 -22.01 -13.53 21.36
N ARG A 270 -21.82 -13.09 22.62
CA ARG A 270 -22.46 -13.74 23.80
C ARG A 270 -23.93 -13.31 24.00
N THR A 271 -24.41 -12.37 23.22
CA THR A 271 -25.79 -11.85 23.32
C THR A 271 -26.52 -11.96 22.00
N ASP A 272 -27.82 -12.23 22.02
CA ASP A 272 -28.66 -12.27 20.81
C ASP A 272 -28.63 -10.94 20.05
N THR A 273 -28.50 -9.83 20.78
CA THR A 273 -28.37 -8.50 20.18
C THR A 273 -27.06 -8.38 19.38
N GLY A 274 -25.97 -8.88 19.92
CA GLY A 274 -24.68 -8.88 19.21
C GLY A 274 -24.71 -9.75 17.97
N ILE A 275 -25.28 -10.95 18.08
CA ILE A 275 -25.46 -11.86 16.93
C ILE A 275 -26.31 -11.21 15.85
N ARG A 276 -27.49 -10.62 16.21
CA ARG A 276 -28.35 -9.90 15.23
C ARG A 276 -27.64 -8.74 14.54
N LYS A 277 -26.91 -7.91 15.28
CA LYS A 277 -26.13 -6.81 14.69
C LYS A 277 -25.07 -7.31 13.71
N PHE A 278 -24.42 -8.41 14.02
CA PHE A 278 -23.44 -9.00 13.10
C PHE A 278 -24.10 -9.56 11.83
N THR A 279 -25.25 -10.24 11.98
CA THR A 279 -26.03 -10.74 10.82
C THR A 279 -26.51 -9.59 9.92
N GLN A 280 -26.84 -8.42 10.51
CA GLN A 280 -27.23 -7.24 9.73
C GLN A 280 -26.04 -6.55 9.03
N LEU A 281 -24.83 -6.77 9.52
CA LEU A 281 -23.61 -6.24 8.91
C LEU A 281 -23.22 -7.03 7.64
N LEU A 282 -23.47 -8.35 7.66
CA LEU A 282 -23.24 -9.27 6.53
C LEU A 282 -24.32 -9.16 5.47
#